data_bcdcbfe1d5fb5a1462cba5c8f13587d3
#
_entry.id   bcdcbfe1d5fb5a1462cba5c8f13587d3
#
_cell.length_a   1.000
_cell.length_b   1.000
_cell.length_c   1.000
_cell.angle_alpha   90.00
_cell.angle_beta   90.00
_cell.angle_gamma   90.00
#
_symmetry.space_group_name_H-M   'P 1'
#
loop_
_entity.id
_entity.type
_entity.pdbx_description
1 polymer ?
#
loop_
_entity_poly.entity_id
_entity_poly.type
_entity_poly.pdbx_seq_one_letter_code
_entity_poly.pdbx_strand_id
1 'polypeptide(L)'
;MSQIEIYQLPPPEVVQQLDASLIRTRMLKRYAELSNTSVPKAGDPLYFAFSAISEEVTRARQEFQDISLENMVAYATGTNLQRLADWRPVEKFPTETDDEFRRRVQMAPESFSTAGPDGAYIFHALAADEDVQDAYPTSPDGFVVDLYILSRTGDGTASQALRDKVYQYVNQEKLRPLNDDLTVKSAVIKPYRIVVELTLPAGPGESETLAQARNRLQQLAKETHVLGGNVTLSLIDAASHVQKSVDESVSFQPVIDVTIVEPAASVLCSKSEAPYCTEIIVTQAGVA
;
A
#
# COMPACT_ATOMS: atom_id res chain seq x y z
N MET A 1 -6.07 14.94 10.69
CA MET A 1 -5.66 13.74 11.45
C MET A 1 -5.00 12.81 10.45
N SER A 2 -3.79 12.31 10.73
CA SER A 2 -3.20 11.27 9.86
C SER A 2 -4.10 10.04 9.94
N GLN A 3 -4.74 9.67 8.83
CA GLN A 3 -5.42 8.37 8.74
C GLN A 3 -4.34 7.31 8.99
N ILE A 4 -4.53 6.50 10.03
CA ILE A 4 -3.70 5.31 10.21
C ILE A 4 -4.07 4.39 9.05
N GLU A 5 -3.10 4.14 8.17
CA GLU A 5 -3.26 3.15 7.12
C GLU A 5 -3.31 1.77 7.77
N ILE A 6 -4.52 1.30 8.06
CA ILE A 6 -4.79 0.08 8.85
C ILE A 6 -4.11 -1.14 8.23
N TYR A 7 -3.90 -1.15 6.91
CA TYR A 7 -3.18 -2.22 6.20
C TYR A 7 -1.67 -2.25 6.47
N GLN A 8 -1.08 -1.16 7.04
CA GLN A 8 0.33 -1.13 7.44
C GLN A 8 0.55 -1.75 8.84
N LEU A 9 -0.51 -2.00 9.58
CA LEU A 9 -0.40 -2.72 10.83
C LEU A 9 -0.09 -4.19 10.55
N PRO A 10 0.77 -4.84 11.35
CA PRO A 10 1.01 -6.26 11.20
C PRO A 10 -0.29 -7.05 11.38
N PRO A 11 -0.49 -8.12 10.59
CA PRO A 11 -1.70 -8.93 10.70
C PRO A 11 -1.82 -9.53 12.11
N PRO A 12 -3.03 -9.57 12.69
CA PRO A 12 -3.24 -10.17 14.00
C PRO A 12 -2.98 -11.68 13.94
N GLU A 13 -2.31 -12.19 14.96
CA GLU A 13 -2.17 -13.63 15.18
C GLU A 13 -3.47 -14.19 15.76
N VAL A 14 -4.38 -14.67 14.90
CA VAL A 14 -5.65 -15.28 15.32
C VAL A 14 -5.41 -16.69 15.85
N VAL A 15 -4.44 -17.38 15.27
CA VAL A 15 -4.06 -18.75 15.66
C VAL A 15 -2.66 -18.73 16.29
N GLN A 16 -2.58 -19.11 17.55
CA GLN A 16 -1.30 -19.32 18.23
C GLN A 16 -0.71 -20.68 17.85
N GLN A 17 0.61 -20.74 17.69
CA GLN A 17 1.37 -21.97 17.42
C GLN A 17 1.10 -22.62 16.04
N LEU A 18 1.75 -22.11 15.02
CA LEU A 18 1.81 -22.72 13.67
C LEU A 18 3.03 -23.66 13.49
N ASP A 19 3.58 -24.19 14.59
CA ASP A 19 4.75 -25.08 14.56
C ASP A 19 4.33 -26.55 14.66
N ALA A 20 4.51 -27.27 13.56
CA ALA A 20 4.21 -28.71 13.47
C ALA A 20 5.03 -29.53 14.46
N SER A 21 6.26 -29.12 14.79
CA SER A 21 7.13 -29.86 15.71
C SER A 21 6.60 -29.81 17.17
N LEU A 22 6.08 -28.64 17.58
CA LEU A 22 5.45 -28.47 18.89
C LEU A 22 4.13 -29.26 18.98
N ILE A 23 3.34 -29.24 17.91
CA ILE A 23 2.09 -30.02 17.82
C ILE A 23 2.39 -31.51 17.92
N ARG A 24 3.35 -32.00 17.13
CA ARG A 24 3.79 -33.39 17.18
C ARG A 24 4.29 -33.79 18.57
N THR A 25 5.13 -33.00 19.18
CA THR A 25 5.66 -33.27 20.53
C THR A 25 4.56 -33.41 21.57
N ARG A 26 3.55 -32.55 21.50
CA ARG A 26 2.37 -32.61 22.38
C ARG A 26 1.55 -33.88 22.13
N MET A 27 1.34 -34.25 20.86
CA MET A 27 0.59 -35.46 20.48
C MET A 27 1.31 -36.73 20.94
N LEU A 28 2.62 -36.83 20.73
CA LEU A 28 3.43 -37.98 21.16
C LEU A 28 3.43 -38.14 22.69
N LYS A 29 3.55 -37.05 23.44
CA LYS A 29 3.40 -37.09 24.91
C LYS A 29 2.01 -37.58 25.33
N ARG A 30 0.98 -37.03 24.70
CA ARG A 30 -0.41 -37.44 25.01
C ARG A 30 -0.68 -38.90 24.70
N TYR A 31 -0.12 -39.41 23.59
CA TYR A 31 -0.21 -40.83 23.24
C TYR A 31 0.48 -41.72 24.30
N ALA A 32 1.71 -41.37 24.72
CA ALA A 32 2.44 -42.11 25.71
C ALA A 32 1.70 -42.18 27.10
N GLU A 33 1.08 -41.07 27.52
CA GLU A 33 0.24 -41.01 28.70
C GLU A 33 -0.98 -41.94 28.59
N LEU A 34 -1.72 -41.90 27.50
CA LEU A 34 -2.92 -42.68 27.26
C LEU A 34 -2.64 -44.20 27.12
N SER A 35 -1.53 -44.54 26.47
CA SER A 35 -1.13 -45.93 26.22
C SER A 35 -0.30 -46.53 27.38
N ASN A 36 0.10 -45.73 28.32
CA ASN A 36 1.03 -46.10 29.43
C ASN A 36 2.37 -46.68 28.86
N THR A 37 2.88 -46.06 27.80
CA THR A 37 4.11 -46.47 27.12
C THR A 37 5.13 -45.33 27.07
N SER A 38 6.36 -45.63 26.64
CA SER A 38 7.37 -44.59 26.37
C SER A 38 7.01 -43.73 25.14
N VAL A 39 7.44 -42.47 25.13
CA VAL A 39 7.23 -41.56 23.99
C VAL A 39 7.90 -42.12 22.73
N PRO A 40 7.15 -42.32 21.62
CA PRO A 40 7.72 -42.78 20.35
C PRO A 40 8.86 -41.87 19.87
N LYS A 41 9.95 -42.45 19.36
CA LYS A 41 11.13 -41.75 18.88
C LYS A 41 11.22 -41.76 17.35
N ALA A 42 12.08 -40.93 16.79
CA ALA A 42 12.40 -40.94 15.37
C ALA A 42 12.80 -42.37 14.92
N GLY A 43 12.14 -42.88 13.87
CA GLY A 43 12.27 -44.26 13.41
C GLY A 43 11.10 -45.18 13.78
N ASP A 44 10.29 -44.83 14.76
CA ASP A 44 9.06 -45.54 15.08
C ASP A 44 7.94 -45.19 14.05
N PRO A 45 7.18 -46.17 13.55
CA PRO A 45 6.04 -45.91 12.66
C PRO A 45 5.04 -44.89 13.22
N LEU A 46 4.79 -44.90 14.53
CA LEU A 46 3.93 -43.93 15.19
C LEU A 46 4.49 -42.51 15.17
N TYR A 47 5.81 -42.36 15.22
CA TYR A 47 6.43 -41.05 15.09
C TYR A 47 6.14 -40.42 13.73
N PHE A 48 6.20 -41.20 12.64
CA PHE A 48 5.89 -40.74 11.30
C PHE A 48 4.39 -40.44 11.13
N ALA A 49 3.53 -41.30 11.69
CA ALA A 49 2.08 -41.06 11.66
C ALA A 49 1.72 -39.73 12.35
N PHE A 50 2.26 -39.48 13.53
CA PHE A 50 2.02 -38.22 14.25
C PHE A 50 2.71 -37.02 13.58
N SER A 51 3.80 -37.22 12.84
CA SER A 51 4.40 -36.16 12.01
C SER A 51 3.44 -35.73 10.90
N ALA A 52 2.91 -36.66 10.13
CA ALA A 52 1.93 -36.37 9.07
C ALA A 52 0.67 -35.70 9.62
N ILE A 53 0.13 -36.19 10.74
CA ILE A 53 -1.05 -35.58 11.39
C ILE A 53 -0.72 -34.15 11.86
N SER A 54 0.47 -33.93 12.45
CA SER A 54 0.84 -32.59 12.93
C SER A 54 1.00 -31.57 11.80
N GLU A 55 1.46 -32.01 10.63
CA GLU A 55 1.55 -31.17 9.42
C GLU A 55 0.16 -30.79 8.90
N GLU A 56 -0.79 -31.75 8.85
CA GLU A 56 -2.19 -31.45 8.48
C GLU A 56 -2.88 -30.52 9.47
N VAL A 57 -2.66 -30.71 10.77
CA VAL A 57 -3.20 -29.80 11.79
C VAL A 57 -2.60 -28.41 11.63
N THR A 58 -1.32 -28.31 11.30
CA THR A 58 -0.67 -27.00 11.07
C THR A 58 -1.24 -26.34 9.84
N ARG A 59 -1.44 -27.08 8.74
CA ARG A 59 -2.08 -26.58 7.51
C ARG A 59 -3.50 -26.09 7.78
N ALA A 60 -4.33 -26.89 8.46
CA ALA A 60 -5.70 -26.48 8.80
C ALA A 60 -5.75 -25.22 9.68
N ARG A 61 -4.78 -25.03 10.56
CA ARG A 61 -4.65 -23.81 11.37
C ARG A 61 -4.22 -22.62 10.54
N GLN A 62 -3.30 -22.81 9.58
CA GLN A 62 -2.90 -21.77 8.65
C GLN A 62 -4.09 -21.33 7.79
N GLU A 63 -4.83 -22.28 7.23
CA GLU A 63 -6.05 -21.98 6.47
C GLU A 63 -7.07 -21.19 7.30
N PHE A 64 -7.25 -21.56 8.58
CA PHE A 64 -8.13 -20.81 9.48
C PHE A 64 -7.61 -19.39 9.75
N GLN A 65 -6.30 -19.20 9.92
CA GLN A 65 -5.66 -17.88 10.03
C GLN A 65 -5.94 -17.04 8.79
N ASP A 66 -5.71 -17.61 7.60
CA ASP A 66 -5.87 -16.92 6.33
C ASP A 66 -7.35 -16.53 6.10
N ILE A 67 -8.29 -17.45 6.33
CA ILE A 67 -9.73 -17.16 6.24
C ILE A 67 -10.14 -16.09 7.26
N SER A 68 -9.56 -16.10 8.46
CA SER A 68 -9.87 -15.09 9.47
C SER A 68 -9.40 -13.69 9.07
N LEU A 69 -8.24 -13.59 8.39
CA LEU A 69 -7.73 -12.32 7.84
C LEU A 69 -8.61 -11.83 6.69
N GLU A 70 -9.09 -12.74 5.82
CA GLU A 70 -10.01 -12.39 4.73
C GLU A 70 -11.38 -11.86 5.20
N ASN A 71 -11.72 -11.97 6.48
CA ASN A 71 -12.91 -11.33 7.07
C ASN A 71 -12.64 -9.91 7.60
N MET A 72 -11.43 -9.38 7.41
CA MET A 72 -11.07 -8.03 7.84
C MET A 72 -10.80 -7.15 6.61
N VAL A 73 -11.43 -5.98 6.54
CA VAL A 73 -11.25 -5.04 5.41
C VAL A 73 -9.78 -4.73 5.13
N ALA A 74 -8.93 -4.72 6.17
CA ALA A 74 -7.51 -4.44 6.04
C ALA A 74 -6.74 -5.49 5.22
N TYR A 75 -7.18 -6.75 5.24
CA TYR A 75 -6.45 -7.89 4.66
C TYR A 75 -7.22 -8.62 3.57
N ALA A 76 -8.55 -8.43 3.50
CA ALA A 76 -9.41 -9.06 2.51
C ALA A 76 -9.00 -8.70 1.07
N THR A 77 -9.16 -9.63 0.15
CA THR A 77 -8.82 -9.47 -1.28
C THR A 77 -9.99 -9.87 -2.18
N GLY A 78 -9.99 -9.38 -3.41
CA GLY A 78 -10.92 -9.76 -4.46
C GLY A 78 -12.39 -9.69 -4.05
N THR A 79 -13.10 -10.83 -4.21
CA THR A 79 -14.55 -10.92 -3.90
C THR A 79 -14.86 -10.83 -2.41
N ASN A 80 -13.94 -11.22 -1.52
CA ASN A 80 -14.15 -11.09 -0.08
C ASN A 80 -14.16 -9.61 0.34
N LEU A 81 -13.25 -8.82 -0.19
CA LEU A 81 -13.24 -7.38 0.03
C LEU A 81 -14.52 -6.71 -0.50
N GLN A 82 -14.99 -7.11 -1.68
CA GLN A 82 -16.26 -6.60 -2.23
C GLN A 82 -17.44 -6.94 -1.32
N ARG A 83 -17.54 -8.18 -0.80
CA ARG A 83 -18.60 -8.58 0.14
C ARG A 83 -18.55 -7.81 1.45
N LEU A 84 -17.36 -7.53 1.96
CA LEU A 84 -17.20 -6.68 3.15
C LEU A 84 -17.62 -5.23 2.91
N ALA A 85 -17.66 -4.79 1.65
CA ALA A 85 -18.14 -3.47 1.26
C ALA A 85 -19.67 -3.39 1.04
N ASP A 86 -20.39 -4.52 0.91
CA ASP A 86 -21.83 -4.58 0.55
C ASP A 86 -22.74 -3.72 1.45
N TRP A 87 -22.38 -3.52 2.71
CA TRP A 87 -23.14 -2.68 3.64
C TRP A 87 -22.74 -1.19 3.60
N ARG A 88 -21.86 -0.80 2.68
CA ARG A 88 -21.40 0.56 2.43
C ARG A 88 -21.76 0.96 1.01
N PRO A 89 -22.04 2.24 0.74
CA PRO A 89 -22.42 2.70 -0.61
C PRO A 89 -21.17 2.81 -1.51
N VAL A 90 -20.41 1.72 -1.66
CA VAL A 90 -19.17 1.70 -2.45
C VAL A 90 -19.13 0.46 -3.34
N GLU A 91 -19.12 0.68 -4.65
CA GLU A 91 -18.92 -0.36 -5.65
C GLU A 91 -17.49 -0.28 -6.20
N LYS A 92 -16.87 -1.43 -6.48
CA LYS A 92 -15.53 -1.48 -7.06
C LYS A 92 -15.56 -1.12 -8.54
N PHE A 93 -14.72 -0.18 -8.97
CA PHE A 93 -14.52 0.11 -10.37
C PHE A 93 -13.76 -1.03 -11.09
N PRO A 94 -14.01 -1.26 -12.40
CA PRO A 94 -13.39 -2.36 -13.14
C PRO A 94 -11.86 -2.31 -13.18
N THR A 95 -11.29 -1.11 -13.20
CA THR A 95 -9.83 -0.88 -13.31
C THR A 95 -9.16 -0.66 -11.96
N GLU A 96 -9.95 -0.61 -10.88
CA GLU A 96 -9.48 -0.30 -9.53
C GLU A 96 -8.76 -1.49 -8.89
N THR A 97 -7.61 -1.25 -8.30
CA THR A 97 -6.90 -2.24 -7.49
C THR A 97 -7.61 -2.50 -6.15
N ASP A 98 -7.32 -3.62 -5.50
CA ASP A 98 -7.90 -3.92 -4.18
C ASP A 98 -7.50 -2.88 -3.12
N ASP A 99 -6.28 -2.32 -3.22
CA ASP A 99 -5.80 -1.32 -2.26
C ASP A 99 -6.54 0.02 -2.41
N GLU A 100 -6.79 0.45 -3.64
CA GLU A 100 -7.57 1.66 -3.92
C GLU A 100 -9.03 1.49 -3.49
N PHE A 101 -9.63 0.34 -3.81
CA PHE A 101 -10.98 0.01 -3.37
C PHE A 101 -11.07 -0.04 -1.85
N ARG A 102 -10.11 -0.67 -1.17
CA ARG A 102 -10.01 -0.71 0.30
C ARG A 102 -9.97 0.68 0.90
N ARG A 103 -9.17 1.59 0.32
CA ARG A 103 -9.13 3.01 0.74
C ARG A 103 -10.53 3.64 0.68
N ARG A 104 -11.27 3.48 -0.42
CA ARG A 104 -12.64 4.00 -0.55
C ARG A 104 -13.61 3.35 0.44
N VAL A 105 -13.51 2.05 0.64
CA VAL A 105 -14.31 1.32 1.65
C VAL A 105 -14.06 1.83 3.06
N GLN A 106 -12.81 2.14 3.41
CA GLN A 106 -12.45 2.72 4.72
C GLN A 106 -12.96 4.15 4.88
N MET A 107 -12.98 4.92 3.80
CA MET A 107 -13.47 6.30 3.80
C MET A 107 -15.01 6.40 3.69
N ALA A 108 -15.69 5.31 3.37
CA ALA A 108 -17.14 5.33 3.18
C ALA A 108 -17.95 5.93 4.35
N PRO A 109 -17.56 5.76 5.63
CA PRO A 109 -18.24 6.43 6.75
C PRO A 109 -18.26 7.97 6.66
N GLU A 110 -17.25 8.57 6.02
CA GLU A 110 -17.20 10.02 5.79
C GLU A 110 -18.32 10.51 4.87
N SER A 111 -18.81 9.64 3.96
CA SER A 111 -19.89 9.96 3.05
C SER A 111 -21.24 10.22 3.72
N PHE A 112 -21.41 9.77 4.97
CA PHE A 112 -22.66 10.00 5.71
C PHE A 112 -22.76 11.39 6.31
N SER A 113 -21.64 12.12 6.33
CA SER A 113 -21.61 13.49 6.86
C SER A 113 -21.99 14.50 5.77
N THR A 114 -23.07 15.22 5.98
CA THR A 114 -23.50 16.37 5.14
C THR A 114 -22.97 17.71 5.67
N ALA A 115 -22.09 17.69 6.69
CA ALA A 115 -21.53 18.88 7.28
C ALA A 115 -20.28 19.42 6.57
N GLY A 116 -19.85 18.78 5.46
CA GLY A 116 -18.72 19.21 4.63
C GLY A 116 -17.32 18.95 5.22
N PRO A 117 -17.07 17.83 5.94
CA PRO A 117 -15.71 17.52 6.32
C PRO A 117 -14.85 17.18 5.09
N ASP A 118 -13.54 17.44 5.17
CA ASP A 118 -12.60 17.14 4.09
C ASP A 118 -12.76 15.72 3.54
N GLY A 119 -12.94 14.74 4.44
CA GLY A 119 -13.13 13.33 4.07
C GLY A 119 -14.35 13.07 3.18
N ALA A 120 -15.46 13.77 3.39
CA ALA A 120 -16.66 13.64 2.56
C ALA A 120 -16.38 14.11 1.13
N TYR A 121 -15.76 15.28 0.96
CA TYR A 121 -15.38 15.79 -0.36
C TYR A 121 -14.41 14.88 -1.09
N ILE A 122 -13.39 14.36 -0.39
CA ILE A 122 -12.42 13.40 -0.95
C ILE A 122 -13.14 12.13 -1.38
N PHE A 123 -13.98 11.55 -0.51
CA PHE A 123 -14.72 10.33 -0.84
C PHE A 123 -15.61 10.52 -2.06
N HIS A 124 -16.40 11.59 -2.12
CA HIS A 124 -17.30 11.83 -3.24
C HIS A 124 -16.56 12.14 -4.53
N ALA A 125 -15.40 12.81 -4.48
CA ALA A 125 -14.56 13.01 -5.66
C ALA A 125 -14.03 11.69 -6.20
N LEU A 126 -13.50 10.81 -5.33
CA LEU A 126 -13.01 9.48 -5.71
C LEU A 126 -14.12 8.54 -6.18
N ALA A 127 -15.38 8.77 -5.77
CA ALA A 127 -16.53 7.98 -6.20
C ALA A 127 -17.15 8.49 -7.51
N ALA A 128 -16.81 9.69 -7.96
CA ALA A 128 -17.41 10.32 -9.14
C ALA A 128 -16.91 9.72 -10.46
N ASP A 129 -15.63 9.35 -10.54
CA ASP A 129 -15.03 8.78 -11.74
C ASP A 129 -13.80 7.96 -11.39
N GLU A 130 -13.56 6.83 -12.11
CA GLU A 130 -12.41 5.95 -11.91
C GLU A 130 -11.06 6.62 -12.27
N ASP A 131 -11.06 7.68 -13.09
CA ASP A 131 -9.85 8.44 -13.45
C ASP A 131 -9.39 9.37 -12.31
N VAL A 132 -10.19 9.59 -11.27
CA VAL A 132 -9.75 10.36 -10.11
C VAL A 132 -8.81 9.51 -9.25
N GLN A 133 -7.52 9.86 -9.23
CA GLN A 133 -6.51 9.19 -8.42
C GLN A 133 -6.51 9.68 -6.98
N ASP A 134 -6.62 11.00 -6.79
CA ASP A 134 -6.62 11.63 -5.48
C ASP A 134 -7.41 12.95 -5.52
N ALA A 135 -7.90 13.40 -4.36
CA ALA A 135 -8.63 14.64 -4.23
C ALA A 135 -8.33 15.30 -2.88
N TYR A 136 -8.32 16.62 -2.86
CA TYR A 136 -8.16 17.37 -1.63
C TYR A 136 -8.95 18.70 -1.67
N PRO A 137 -9.87 18.94 -0.72
CA PRO A 137 -10.57 20.21 -0.61
C PRO A 137 -9.72 21.23 0.15
N THR A 138 -9.80 22.47 -0.23
CA THR A 138 -9.26 23.64 0.50
C THR A 138 -10.33 24.69 0.62
N SER A 139 -10.35 25.42 1.72
CA SER A 139 -11.28 26.55 1.91
C SER A 139 -10.45 27.85 2.02
N PRO A 140 -10.23 28.54 0.91
CA PRO A 140 -9.48 29.78 0.91
C PRO A 140 -10.26 30.94 1.56
N ASP A 141 -11.59 30.88 1.57
CA ASP A 141 -12.47 31.86 2.19
C ASP A 141 -13.75 31.15 2.70
N GLY A 142 -14.44 31.71 3.66
CA GLY A 142 -15.42 31.11 4.56
C GLY A 142 -16.42 30.10 3.98
N PHE A 143 -16.93 30.31 2.76
CA PHE A 143 -17.89 29.40 2.11
C PHE A 143 -17.38 28.84 0.78
N VAL A 144 -16.19 29.26 0.36
CA VAL A 144 -15.58 28.79 -0.89
C VAL A 144 -14.84 27.48 -0.65
N VAL A 145 -15.18 26.46 -1.43
CA VAL A 145 -14.50 25.15 -1.42
C VAL A 145 -13.83 24.92 -2.76
N ASP A 146 -12.51 24.95 -2.77
CA ASP A 146 -11.71 24.57 -3.93
C ASP A 146 -11.32 23.10 -3.80
N LEU A 147 -11.94 22.23 -4.60
CA LEU A 147 -11.66 20.79 -4.63
C LEU A 147 -10.62 20.50 -5.72
N TYR A 148 -9.40 20.26 -5.31
CA TYR A 148 -8.32 19.85 -6.22
C TYR A 148 -8.42 18.35 -6.49
N ILE A 149 -8.32 17.95 -7.76
CA ILE A 149 -8.31 16.55 -8.17
C ILE A 149 -7.08 16.22 -9.01
N LEU A 150 -6.54 15.03 -8.79
CA LEU A 150 -5.43 14.44 -9.54
C LEU A 150 -5.98 13.33 -10.44
N SER A 151 -5.68 13.38 -11.75
CA SER A 151 -6.07 12.34 -12.69
C SER A 151 -5.09 11.16 -12.64
N ARG A 152 -5.55 9.95 -13.00
CA ARG A 152 -4.68 8.77 -13.19
C ARG A 152 -3.97 8.82 -14.53
N THR A 153 -4.47 9.58 -15.48
CA THR A 153 -3.94 9.64 -16.83
C THR A 153 -2.91 10.75 -17.00
N GLY A 154 -1.88 10.47 -17.82
CA GLY A 154 -0.83 11.43 -18.18
C GLY A 154 0.06 11.82 -16.99
N ASP A 155 0.23 13.11 -16.79
CA ASP A 155 1.02 13.69 -15.70
C ASP A 155 0.20 13.96 -14.42
N GLY A 156 -1.07 13.56 -14.41
CA GLY A 156 -1.99 13.83 -13.31
C GLY A 156 -2.88 15.07 -13.50
N THR A 157 -2.70 15.82 -14.59
CA THR A 157 -3.55 16.98 -14.89
C THR A 157 -4.98 16.54 -15.22
N ALA A 158 -5.95 17.00 -14.46
CA ALA A 158 -7.35 16.68 -14.69
C ALA A 158 -7.92 17.46 -15.88
N SER A 159 -8.47 16.74 -16.85
CA SER A 159 -9.15 17.32 -18.00
C SER A 159 -10.41 18.12 -17.58
N GLN A 160 -10.88 19.03 -18.43
CA GLN A 160 -12.13 19.77 -18.16
C GLN A 160 -13.32 18.80 -18.00
N ALA A 161 -13.39 17.77 -18.85
CA ALA A 161 -14.46 16.78 -18.79
C ALA A 161 -14.50 16.02 -17.44
N LEU A 162 -13.31 15.66 -16.90
CA LEU A 162 -13.20 15.01 -15.61
C LEU A 162 -13.65 15.95 -14.48
N ARG A 163 -13.21 17.22 -14.52
CA ARG A 163 -13.61 18.23 -13.54
C ARG A 163 -15.11 18.48 -13.53
N ASP A 164 -15.72 18.53 -14.72
CA ASP A 164 -17.17 18.73 -14.86
C ASP A 164 -17.96 17.53 -14.31
N LYS A 165 -17.50 16.29 -14.54
CA LYS A 165 -18.10 15.08 -13.95
C LYS A 165 -18.04 15.10 -12.43
N VAL A 166 -16.87 15.38 -11.88
CA VAL A 166 -16.68 15.46 -10.42
C VAL A 166 -17.56 16.57 -9.85
N TYR A 167 -17.59 17.74 -10.49
CA TYR A 167 -18.45 18.83 -10.05
C TYR A 167 -19.93 18.43 -10.04
N GLN A 168 -20.44 17.80 -11.10
CA GLN A 168 -21.83 17.37 -11.19
C GLN A 168 -22.18 16.34 -10.11
N TYR A 169 -21.25 15.45 -9.78
CA TYR A 169 -21.45 14.44 -8.76
C TYR A 169 -21.44 15.04 -7.35
N VAL A 170 -20.42 15.81 -7.02
CA VAL A 170 -20.23 16.37 -5.67
C VAL A 170 -21.22 17.49 -5.36
N ASN A 171 -21.64 18.26 -6.37
CA ASN A 171 -22.56 19.41 -6.21
C ASN A 171 -24.04 19.02 -6.03
N GLN A 172 -24.36 17.73 -5.88
CA GLN A 172 -25.73 17.31 -5.62
C GLN A 172 -26.22 17.81 -4.25
N GLU A 173 -27.47 18.26 -4.16
CA GLU A 173 -28.09 18.79 -2.93
C GLU A 173 -28.00 17.86 -1.72
N LYS A 174 -27.95 16.55 -1.97
CA LYS A 174 -27.87 15.53 -0.91
C LYS A 174 -26.46 15.31 -0.37
N LEU A 175 -25.42 15.76 -1.09
CA LEU A 175 -24.02 15.49 -0.79
C LEU A 175 -23.29 16.73 -0.28
N ARG A 176 -23.67 17.90 -0.77
CA ARG A 176 -23.01 19.18 -0.47
C ARG A 176 -23.72 19.90 0.67
N PRO A 177 -22.99 20.56 1.61
CA PRO A 177 -23.57 21.56 2.53
C PRO A 177 -24.25 22.70 1.77
N LEU A 178 -25.31 23.25 2.35
CA LEU A 178 -26.20 24.20 1.68
C LEU A 178 -25.49 25.50 1.23
N ASN A 179 -24.48 25.94 1.98
CA ASN A 179 -23.81 27.23 1.77
C ASN A 179 -22.44 27.14 1.07
N ASP A 180 -21.95 25.92 0.77
CA ASP A 180 -20.63 25.77 0.17
C ASP A 180 -20.67 26.14 -1.33
N ASP A 181 -19.79 27.06 -1.74
CA ASP A 181 -19.53 27.39 -3.13
C ASP A 181 -18.39 26.54 -3.66
N LEU A 182 -18.73 25.46 -4.36
CA LEU A 182 -17.80 24.45 -4.82
C LEU A 182 -17.19 24.81 -6.18
N THR A 183 -15.87 24.80 -6.25
CA THR A 183 -15.13 24.84 -7.51
C THR A 183 -14.20 23.62 -7.61
N VAL A 184 -14.26 22.89 -8.72
CA VAL A 184 -13.35 21.74 -8.97
C VAL A 184 -12.18 22.20 -9.83
N LYS A 185 -10.96 22.03 -9.31
CA LYS A 185 -9.70 22.44 -9.92
C LYS A 185 -8.80 21.24 -10.21
N SER A 186 -7.97 21.33 -11.26
CA SER A 186 -6.91 20.35 -11.45
C SER A 186 -5.81 20.56 -10.44
N ALA A 187 -5.16 19.47 -9.99
CA ALA A 187 -3.90 19.54 -9.27
C ALA A 187 -2.87 20.36 -10.05
N VAL A 188 -2.03 21.09 -9.35
CA VAL A 188 -0.85 21.76 -9.92
C VAL A 188 0.29 20.76 -9.93
N ILE A 189 0.75 20.38 -11.12
CA ILE A 189 1.79 19.36 -11.26
C ILE A 189 3.18 19.98 -11.13
N LYS A 190 4.01 19.39 -10.25
CA LYS A 190 5.42 19.75 -10.07
C LYS A 190 6.29 18.68 -10.73
N PRO A 191 6.77 18.89 -11.97
CA PRO A 191 7.63 17.92 -12.63
C PRO A 191 9.02 17.90 -11.99
N TYR A 192 9.60 16.70 -11.85
CA TYR A 192 10.97 16.50 -11.38
C TYR A 192 11.61 15.30 -12.09
N ARG A 193 12.94 15.18 -11.98
CA ARG A 193 13.70 14.03 -12.48
C ARG A 193 14.46 13.40 -11.33
N ILE A 194 14.71 12.10 -11.42
CA ILE A 194 15.60 11.38 -10.52
C ILE A 194 16.81 10.94 -11.32
N VAL A 195 17.97 11.45 -10.95
CA VAL A 195 19.27 11.03 -11.49
C VAL A 195 20.16 10.67 -10.33
N VAL A 196 20.50 9.39 -10.22
CA VAL A 196 21.35 8.85 -9.14
C VAL A 196 22.53 8.08 -9.72
N GLU A 197 23.68 8.24 -9.09
CA GLU A 197 24.89 7.50 -9.36
C GLU A 197 25.19 6.58 -8.16
N LEU A 198 25.30 5.26 -8.43
CA LEU A 198 25.52 4.26 -7.41
C LEU A 198 26.98 3.79 -7.44
N THR A 199 27.64 3.81 -6.30
CA THR A 199 28.93 3.14 -6.12
C THR A 199 28.69 1.70 -5.70
N LEU A 200 29.13 0.76 -6.56
CA LEU A 200 28.95 -0.68 -6.36
C LEU A 200 30.29 -1.38 -6.18
N PRO A 201 30.35 -2.49 -5.41
CA PRO A 201 31.55 -3.32 -5.38
C PRO A 201 31.76 -4.02 -6.73
N ALA A 202 33.01 -4.25 -7.10
CA ALA A 202 33.33 -5.01 -8.32
C ALA A 202 32.79 -6.44 -8.22
N GLY A 203 32.01 -6.88 -9.21
CA GLY A 203 31.55 -8.26 -9.24
C GLY A 203 30.35 -8.55 -10.11
N PRO A 204 29.99 -9.83 -10.27
CA PRO A 204 28.79 -10.21 -11.00
C PRO A 204 27.54 -9.77 -10.24
N GLY A 205 26.61 -9.07 -10.91
CA GLY A 205 25.33 -8.62 -10.32
C GLY A 205 25.11 -7.10 -10.32
N GLU A 206 26.06 -6.32 -10.87
CA GLU A 206 25.94 -4.86 -11.00
C GLU A 206 24.67 -4.46 -11.76
N SER A 207 24.43 -5.05 -12.93
CA SER A 207 23.25 -4.76 -13.77
C SER A 207 21.93 -5.08 -13.05
N GLU A 208 21.90 -6.15 -12.29
CA GLU A 208 20.73 -6.53 -11.50
C GLU A 208 20.47 -5.53 -10.36
N THR A 209 21.53 -5.09 -9.67
CA THR A 209 21.44 -4.09 -8.60
C THR A 209 20.93 -2.75 -9.14
N LEU A 210 21.45 -2.29 -10.28
CA LEU A 210 20.97 -1.08 -10.97
C LEU A 210 19.50 -1.20 -11.37
N ALA A 211 19.08 -2.37 -11.89
CA ALA A 211 17.69 -2.62 -12.25
C ALA A 211 16.77 -2.62 -11.04
N GLN A 212 17.19 -3.25 -9.93
CA GLN A 212 16.43 -3.26 -8.68
C GLN A 212 16.30 -1.85 -8.07
N ALA A 213 17.38 -1.06 -8.06
CA ALA A 213 17.35 0.33 -7.61
C ALA A 213 16.38 1.16 -8.46
N ARG A 214 16.45 1.02 -9.79
CA ARG A 214 15.51 1.69 -10.72
C ARG A 214 14.06 1.32 -10.42
N ASN A 215 13.74 0.04 -10.21
CA ASN A 215 12.40 -0.42 -9.91
C ASN A 215 11.88 0.18 -8.58
N ARG A 216 12.73 0.24 -7.55
CA ARG A 216 12.37 0.86 -6.27
C ARG A 216 12.13 2.36 -6.39
N LEU A 217 12.94 3.06 -7.19
CA LEU A 217 12.74 4.48 -7.47
C LEU A 217 11.47 4.74 -8.30
N GLN A 218 11.13 3.84 -9.23
CA GLN A 218 9.85 3.90 -9.96
C GLN A 218 8.67 3.70 -9.01
N GLN A 219 8.78 2.76 -8.08
CA GLN A 219 7.76 2.53 -7.06
C GLN A 219 7.61 3.75 -6.15
N LEU A 220 8.72 4.33 -5.66
CA LEU A 220 8.72 5.57 -4.88
C LEU A 220 8.04 6.71 -5.63
N ALA A 221 8.38 6.90 -6.92
CA ALA A 221 7.78 7.94 -7.75
C ALA A 221 6.25 7.76 -7.87
N LYS A 222 5.79 6.51 -8.01
CA LYS A 222 4.37 6.18 -8.07
C LYS A 222 3.66 6.42 -6.74
N GLU A 223 4.24 6.01 -5.63
CA GLU A 223 3.67 6.17 -4.29
C GLU A 223 3.59 7.63 -3.85
N THR A 224 4.57 8.43 -4.25
CA THR A 224 4.61 9.86 -3.92
C THR A 224 3.76 10.73 -4.86
N HIS A 225 3.28 10.22 -5.99
CA HIS A 225 2.43 10.93 -6.94
C HIS A 225 0.99 11.05 -6.43
N VAL A 226 0.82 11.83 -5.37
CA VAL A 226 -0.45 12.14 -4.69
C VAL A 226 -0.47 13.62 -4.30
N LEU A 227 -1.65 14.16 -4.01
CA LEU A 227 -1.79 15.54 -3.56
C LEU A 227 -1.07 15.77 -2.23
N GLY A 228 -0.17 16.75 -2.19
CA GLY A 228 0.71 17.01 -1.04
C GLY A 228 1.81 15.98 -0.85
N GLY A 229 2.05 15.12 -1.84
CA GLY A 229 3.16 14.17 -1.84
C GLY A 229 4.50 14.89 -1.81
N ASN A 230 5.43 14.41 -0.99
CA ASN A 230 6.75 14.99 -0.87
C ASN A 230 7.80 13.98 -1.29
N VAL A 231 8.70 14.40 -2.18
CA VAL A 231 9.85 13.61 -2.61
C VAL A 231 11.09 14.20 -1.96
N THR A 232 11.51 13.63 -0.84
CA THR A 232 12.70 14.08 -0.12
C THR A 232 13.95 13.35 -0.63
N LEU A 233 15.11 14.01 -0.53
CA LEU A 233 16.37 13.38 -0.88
C LEU A 233 16.62 12.11 -0.06
N SER A 234 16.19 12.08 1.21
CA SER A 234 16.30 10.89 2.07
C SER A 234 15.46 9.71 1.56
N LEU A 235 14.28 9.95 0.96
CA LEU A 235 13.46 8.91 0.36
C LEU A 235 14.11 8.34 -0.89
N ILE A 236 14.71 9.20 -1.72
CA ILE A 236 15.45 8.80 -2.92
C ILE A 236 16.67 7.96 -2.52
N ASP A 237 17.42 8.42 -1.52
CA ASP A 237 18.58 7.69 -0.98
C ASP A 237 18.16 6.30 -0.48
N ALA A 238 17.18 6.23 0.40
CA ALA A 238 16.65 4.97 0.95
C ALA A 238 16.13 4.00 -0.14
N ALA A 239 15.47 4.53 -1.17
CA ALA A 239 14.98 3.72 -2.29
C ALA A 239 16.13 3.21 -3.18
N SER A 240 17.25 3.94 -3.25
CA SER A 240 18.43 3.58 -4.03
C SER A 240 19.26 2.48 -3.36
N HIS A 241 19.22 2.35 -2.02
CA HIS A 241 19.87 1.29 -1.28
C HIS A 241 19.10 -0.02 -1.39
N VAL A 242 19.59 -0.92 -2.25
CA VAL A 242 19.01 -2.26 -2.46
C VAL A 242 19.52 -3.21 -1.39
N GLN A 243 18.63 -3.94 -0.73
CA GLN A 243 19.00 -5.04 0.19
C GLN A 243 18.83 -6.37 -0.56
N LYS A 244 19.88 -7.18 -0.58
CA LYS A 244 19.82 -8.58 -1.02
C LYS A 244 19.83 -9.49 0.20
N SER A 245 18.80 -10.32 0.32
CA SER A 245 18.79 -11.41 1.30
C SER A 245 19.44 -12.63 0.67
N VAL A 246 20.51 -13.13 1.26
CA VAL A 246 21.20 -14.36 0.80
C VAL A 246 20.62 -15.58 1.53
N ASP A 247 20.12 -15.38 2.75
CA ASP A 247 19.37 -16.33 3.58
C ASP A 247 18.52 -15.53 4.57
N GLU A 248 17.54 -16.16 5.24
CA GLU A 248 16.66 -15.49 6.22
C GLU A 248 17.44 -14.75 7.34
N SER A 249 18.73 -15.02 7.51
CA SER A 249 19.59 -14.45 8.54
C SER A 249 20.67 -13.47 8.07
N VAL A 250 20.91 -13.31 6.76
CA VAL A 250 21.98 -12.47 6.22
C VAL A 250 21.45 -11.56 5.13
N SER A 251 21.31 -10.26 5.43
CA SER A 251 21.05 -9.23 4.43
C SER A 251 22.37 -8.55 4.02
N PHE A 252 22.65 -8.52 2.74
CA PHE A 252 23.79 -7.82 2.16
C PHE A 252 23.32 -6.56 1.43
N GLN A 253 23.98 -5.42 1.68
CA GLN A 253 23.75 -4.17 0.93
C GLN A 253 24.78 -4.06 -0.19
N PRO A 254 24.40 -4.30 -1.45
CA PRO A 254 25.33 -4.22 -2.57
C PRO A 254 25.64 -2.78 -2.99
N VAL A 255 24.95 -1.76 -2.47
CA VAL A 255 25.20 -0.35 -2.73
C VAL A 255 26.07 0.21 -1.64
N ILE A 256 27.28 0.69 -2.00
CA ILE A 256 28.26 1.27 -1.07
C ILE A 256 27.90 2.73 -0.78
N ASP A 257 27.59 3.50 -1.83
CA ASP A 257 27.28 4.91 -1.72
C ASP A 257 26.30 5.33 -2.83
N VAL A 258 25.53 6.38 -2.55
CA VAL A 258 24.52 6.95 -3.45
C VAL A 258 24.78 8.44 -3.63
N THR A 259 25.08 8.86 -4.84
CA THR A 259 25.15 10.29 -5.18
C THR A 259 23.90 10.69 -5.92
N ILE A 260 23.08 11.57 -5.31
CA ILE A 260 21.87 12.12 -5.95
C ILE A 260 22.29 13.36 -6.77
N VAL A 261 22.21 13.26 -8.10
CA VAL A 261 22.52 14.37 -9.01
C VAL A 261 21.28 15.24 -9.20
N GLU A 262 20.12 14.63 -9.38
CA GLU A 262 18.82 15.30 -9.44
C GLU A 262 17.78 14.52 -8.63
N PRO A 263 16.87 15.22 -7.95
CA PRO A 263 16.75 16.68 -7.81
C PRO A 263 17.80 17.25 -6.84
N ALA A 264 18.21 18.51 -7.08
CA ALA A 264 19.18 19.19 -6.21
C ALA A 264 18.64 19.50 -4.81
N ALA A 265 17.33 19.51 -4.62
CA ALA A 265 16.64 19.71 -3.35
C ALA A 265 15.36 18.89 -3.31
N SER A 266 14.87 18.61 -2.10
CA SER A 266 13.59 17.91 -1.91
C SER A 266 12.44 18.63 -2.60
N VAL A 267 11.59 17.88 -3.31
CA VAL A 267 10.38 18.38 -3.96
C VAL A 267 9.24 18.34 -2.95
N LEU A 268 8.86 19.49 -2.45
CA LEU A 268 7.79 19.63 -1.47
C LEU A 268 6.54 20.17 -2.16
N CYS A 269 5.40 19.54 -1.94
CA CYS A 269 4.11 19.90 -2.51
C CYS A 269 3.11 20.33 -1.44
N SER A 270 2.35 21.38 -1.72
CA SER A 270 1.16 21.72 -0.95
C SER A 270 0.02 20.77 -1.26
N LYS A 271 -1.09 20.85 -0.52
CA LYS A 271 -2.27 19.98 -0.73
C LYS A 271 -2.99 20.17 -2.07
N SER A 272 -2.69 21.26 -2.79
CA SER A 272 -3.17 21.52 -4.15
C SER A 272 -2.19 21.08 -5.25
N GLU A 273 -1.02 20.57 -4.86
CA GLU A 273 0.07 20.23 -5.77
C GLU A 273 0.41 18.73 -5.68
N ALA A 274 0.90 18.17 -6.79
CA ALA A 274 1.39 16.79 -6.84
C ALA A 274 2.73 16.72 -7.55
N PRO A 275 3.71 15.94 -7.05
CA PRO A 275 4.99 15.75 -7.73
C PRO A 275 4.81 14.74 -8.86
N TYR A 276 5.42 14.98 -10.03
CA TYR A 276 5.42 14.06 -11.16
C TYR A 276 6.82 13.78 -11.65
N CYS A 277 7.25 12.53 -11.57
CA CYS A 277 8.55 12.11 -12.03
C CYS A 277 8.54 11.92 -13.56
N THR A 278 9.29 12.77 -14.27
CA THR A 278 9.36 12.71 -15.75
C THR A 278 10.35 11.68 -16.25
N GLU A 279 11.41 11.41 -15.48
CA GLU A 279 12.48 10.49 -15.90
C GLU A 279 13.25 9.97 -14.68
N ILE A 280 13.69 8.70 -14.75
CA ILE A 280 14.55 8.06 -13.74
C ILE A 280 15.77 7.48 -14.42
N ILE A 281 16.94 8.03 -14.07
CA ILE A 281 18.24 7.59 -14.55
C ILE A 281 19.05 7.07 -13.37
N VAL A 282 19.48 5.80 -13.47
CA VAL A 282 20.34 5.16 -12.47
C VAL A 282 21.61 4.72 -13.20
N THR A 283 22.74 5.27 -12.79
CA THR A 283 24.05 4.99 -13.37
C THR A 283 25.03 4.50 -12.31
N GLN A 284 26.10 3.88 -12.73
CA GLN A 284 27.19 3.48 -11.87
C GLN A 284 28.25 4.59 -11.82
N ALA A 285 28.60 5.07 -10.65
CA ALA A 285 29.57 6.16 -10.42
C ALA A 285 31.05 5.70 -10.42
N GLY A 286 31.31 4.41 -10.52
CA GLY A 286 32.64 3.81 -10.43
C GLY A 286 32.62 2.49 -9.70
N VAL A 287 33.77 1.80 -9.72
CA VAL A 287 34.00 0.56 -9.00
C VAL A 287 34.90 0.91 -7.82
N ALA A 288 34.46 0.65 -6.58
CA ALA A 288 35.29 0.82 -5.40
C ALA A 288 36.07 -0.47 -5.09
#